data_91373b2f129f06bcd42edadf916d0eb1
#
_entry.id   91373b2f129f06bcd42edadf916d0eb1
#
_cell.length_a   1.000
_cell.length_b   1.000
_cell.length_c   1.000
_cell.angle_alpha   90.00
_cell.angle_beta   90.00
_cell.angle_gamma   90.00
#
_symmetry.space_group_name_H-M   'P 1'
#
loop_
_entity.id
_entity.type
_entity.pdbx_description
1 polymer ?
#
loop_
_entity_poly.entity_id
_entity_poly.type
_entity_poly.pdbx_seq_one_letter_code
_entity_poly.pdbx_strand_id
1 'polypeptide(L)'
;MTLDELCTQRVAVWGAGAEGLALTRLLLGRGVVPTLIDDEGSVGERVEAALGSRIAVRKPADLDWGSVDVVVRSPGVSRYRPELVAAAQAGAEVTTAMAMWLQDYRAAPVLAITGTKGKSTTATLAASILQHQGLSVALAGNIGTPVTDLYGRSPADAYVVEVSSYQAADVGVSPRVCVLTSLAPDHLDWHGGEEAYYRDKLRLITAGPPGALAVNAGSPEAVARTAGHPGRVLFGPVGRVRVEASGTVTVDGVPMVDGRRLAVPGAHNLANLCGAVAGSMLLLGEPPEAAAVAAAVDGFGGLPSRCRTVGERHGVSFVDDALASNPFATIASVAAFPDRPLTLIVGGADRGTDPGDLLAALALRRPPPRVVVLADASDAASRVLRSAGSDLEVTVAPDLAGAVDQAVGSTPTGGVVLFSPAAPTPPGGGGYRERSRQFVSAAGFGETAEGGGSMSTSRGGEP
;
A
#
# COMPACT_ATOMS: atom_id res chain seq x y z
N MET A 1 -16.88 -15.27 -10.18
CA MET A 1 -17.15 -14.72 -11.52
C MET A 1 -15.85 -14.48 -12.26
N THR A 2 -15.77 -14.84 -13.55
CA THR A 2 -14.67 -14.56 -14.47
C THR A 2 -14.99 -13.31 -15.32
N LEU A 3 -13.98 -12.78 -16.04
CA LEU A 3 -14.20 -11.66 -16.98
C LEU A 3 -15.17 -12.05 -18.11
N ASP A 4 -15.04 -13.26 -18.64
CA ASP A 4 -15.91 -13.72 -19.74
C ASP A 4 -17.38 -13.87 -19.27
N GLU A 5 -17.60 -14.37 -18.05
CA GLU A 5 -18.94 -14.39 -17.42
C GLU A 5 -19.48 -12.98 -17.22
N LEU A 6 -18.65 -12.04 -16.72
CA LEU A 6 -19.02 -10.64 -16.52
C LEU A 6 -19.46 -9.97 -17.85
N CYS A 7 -18.77 -10.27 -18.95
CA CYS A 7 -19.09 -9.70 -20.26
C CYS A 7 -20.47 -10.11 -20.81
N THR A 8 -21.14 -11.11 -20.25
CA THR A 8 -22.48 -11.54 -20.63
C THR A 8 -23.59 -10.94 -19.76
N GLN A 9 -23.24 -10.11 -18.78
CA GLN A 9 -24.17 -9.58 -17.77
C GLN A 9 -24.45 -8.08 -17.99
N ARG A 10 -25.51 -7.59 -17.36
CA ARG A 10 -25.78 -6.15 -17.20
C ARG A 10 -24.92 -5.62 -16.08
N VAL A 11 -23.80 -4.98 -16.43
CA VAL A 11 -22.74 -4.59 -15.50
C VAL A 11 -22.90 -3.15 -15.04
N ALA A 12 -22.83 -2.93 -13.74
CA ALA A 12 -22.57 -1.62 -13.15
C ALA A 12 -21.15 -1.60 -12.56
N VAL A 13 -20.40 -0.53 -12.83
CA VAL A 13 -19.09 -0.25 -12.23
C VAL A 13 -19.25 0.92 -11.28
N TRP A 14 -19.04 0.70 -9.99
CA TRP A 14 -19.19 1.74 -9.00
C TRP A 14 -17.84 2.31 -8.55
N GLY A 15 -17.61 3.57 -8.85
CA GLY A 15 -16.44 4.38 -8.58
C GLY A 15 -15.62 4.67 -9.84
N ALA A 16 -15.47 5.97 -10.14
CA ALA A 16 -14.69 6.49 -11.27
C ALA A 16 -13.22 6.76 -10.93
N GLY A 17 -12.64 5.97 -10.01
CA GLY A 17 -11.20 5.96 -9.69
C GLY A 17 -10.40 5.10 -10.68
N ALA A 18 -9.09 4.92 -10.40
CA ALA A 18 -8.17 4.22 -11.29
C ALA A 18 -8.63 2.79 -11.64
N GLU A 19 -9.07 1.99 -10.67
CA GLU A 19 -9.55 0.62 -10.91
C GLU A 19 -10.87 0.60 -11.69
N GLY A 20 -11.84 1.46 -11.33
CA GLY A 20 -13.12 1.52 -12.05
C GLY A 20 -12.97 1.95 -13.48
N LEU A 21 -12.13 2.96 -13.75
CA LEU A 21 -11.83 3.41 -15.12
C LEU A 21 -11.07 2.35 -15.93
N ALA A 22 -10.11 1.63 -15.30
CA ALA A 22 -9.37 0.55 -15.97
C ALA A 22 -10.31 -0.61 -16.35
N LEU A 23 -11.21 -1.02 -15.43
CA LEU A 23 -12.22 -2.03 -15.72
C LEU A 23 -13.21 -1.56 -16.81
N THR A 24 -13.69 -0.32 -16.72
CA THR A 24 -14.59 0.22 -17.72
C THR A 24 -13.95 0.22 -19.12
N ARG A 25 -12.68 0.60 -19.22
CA ARG A 25 -11.92 0.55 -20.48
C ARG A 25 -11.81 -0.90 -21.01
N LEU A 26 -11.53 -1.85 -20.13
CA LEU A 26 -11.46 -3.27 -20.47
C LEU A 26 -12.80 -3.79 -21.02
N LEU A 27 -13.92 -3.47 -20.36
CA LEU A 27 -15.26 -3.86 -20.80
C LEU A 27 -15.64 -3.24 -22.14
N LEU A 28 -15.36 -1.95 -22.35
CA LEU A 28 -15.56 -1.28 -23.63
C LEU A 28 -14.77 -1.95 -24.77
N GLY A 29 -13.51 -2.32 -24.50
CA GLY A 29 -12.66 -3.06 -25.45
C GLY A 29 -13.20 -4.44 -25.79
N ARG A 30 -14.10 -5.01 -24.94
CA ARG A 30 -14.83 -6.26 -25.16
C ARG A 30 -16.24 -6.05 -25.74
N GLY A 31 -16.60 -4.80 -26.08
CA GLY A 31 -17.93 -4.46 -26.63
C GLY A 31 -19.03 -4.34 -25.58
N VAL A 32 -18.70 -4.36 -24.29
CA VAL A 32 -19.65 -4.21 -23.17
C VAL A 32 -19.64 -2.77 -22.67
N VAL A 33 -20.81 -2.12 -22.67
CA VAL A 33 -20.97 -0.77 -22.13
C VAL A 33 -21.56 -0.86 -20.71
N PRO A 34 -20.75 -0.69 -19.66
CA PRO A 34 -21.26 -0.75 -18.29
C PRO A 34 -21.99 0.54 -17.91
N THR A 35 -22.87 0.45 -16.90
CA THR A 35 -23.36 1.65 -16.21
C THR A 35 -22.30 2.08 -15.20
N LEU A 36 -21.74 3.27 -15.38
CA LEU A 36 -20.79 3.83 -14.42
C LEU A 36 -21.53 4.56 -13.31
N ILE A 37 -21.20 4.28 -12.05
CA ILE A 37 -21.80 4.89 -10.87
C ILE A 37 -20.73 5.67 -10.12
N ASP A 38 -21.04 6.91 -9.72
CA ASP A 38 -20.18 7.71 -8.86
C ASP A 38 -21.04 8.57 -7.92
N ASP A 39 -20.58 8.76 -6.69
CA ASP A 39 -21.27 9.55 -5.67
C ASP A 39 -21.25 11.05 -6.03
N GLU A 40 -20.17 11.49 -6.71
CA GLU A 40 -20.01 12.85 -7.19
C GLU A 40 -20.51 12.96 -8.64
N GLY A 41 -21.64 13.63 -8.86
CA GLY A 41 -22.23 13.79 -10.20
C GLY A 41 -21.38 14.60 -11.21
N SER A 42 -20.28 15.23 -10.76
CA SER A 42 -19.41 16.11 -11.57
C SER A 42 -18.25 15.38 -12.27
N VAL A 43 -18.18 14.05 -12.21
CA VAL A 43 -17.04 13.28 -12.75
C VAL A 43 -17.11 13.01 -14.27
N GLY A 44 -18.19 13.39 -14.94
CA GLY A 44 -18.43 13.06 -16.37
C GLY A 44 -17.32 13.49 -17.30
N GLU A 45 -16.84 14.74 -17.20
CA GLU A 45 -15.75 15.26 -18.04
C GLU A 45 -14.42 14.50 -17.78
N ARG A 46 -14.12 14.17 -16.53
CA ARG A 46 -12.95 13.39 -16.15
C ARG A 46 -13.02 11.97 -16.71
N VAL A 47 -14.19 11.36 -16.68
CA VAL A 47 -14.44 10.03 -17.24
C VAL A 47 -14.27 10.04 -18.75
N GLU A 48 -14.85 11.02 -19.44
CA GLU A 48 -14.72 11.20 -20.90
C GLU A 48 -13.25 11.41 -21.31
N ALA A 49 -12.54 12.26 -20.60
CA ALA A 49 -11.11 12.46 -20.83
C ALA A 49 -10.27 11.18 -20.61
N ALA A 50 -10.62 10.36 -19.61
CA ALA A 50 -9.90 9.14 -19.29
C ALA A 50 -10.18 7.96 -20.23
N LEU A 51 -11.39 7.90 -20.79
CA LEU A 51 -11.87 6.77 -21.61
C LEU A 51 -11.87 7.07 -23.12
N GLY A 52 -11.74 8.33 -23.51
CA GLY A 52 -11.86 8.76 -24.92
C GLY A 52 -13.26 8.61 -25.48
N SER A 53 -14.26 8.35 -24.64
CA SER A 53 -15.65 8.14 -25.01
C SER A 53 -16.60 8.61 -23.91
N ARG A 54 -17.77 9.13 -24.31
CA ARG A 54 -18.79 9.58 -23.38
C ARG A 54 -19.59 8.41 -22.84
N ILE A 55 -19.49 8.18 -21.53
CA ILE A 55 -20.29 7.21 -20.82
C ILE A 55 -21.19 7.90 -19.83
N ALA A 56 -22.44 7.43 -19.73
CA ALA A 56 -23.37 7.95 -18.74
C ALA A 56 -22.91 7.57 -17.32
N VAL A 57 -22.68 8.59 -16.50
CA VAL A 57 -22.42 8.41 -15.08
C VAL A 57 -23.73 8.65 -14.32
N ARG A 58 -24.08 7.73 -13.42
CA ARG A 58 -25.29 7.78 -12.60
C ARG A 58 -24.91 7.96 -11.14
N LYS A 59 -25.76 8.60 -10.36
CA LYS A 59 -25.67 8.52 -8.89
C LYS A 59 -26.31 7.21 -8.41
N PRO A 60 -25.87 6.66 -7.28
CA PRO A 60 -26.46 5.43 -6.73
C PRO A 60 -27.99 5.52 -6.53
N ALA A 61 -28.49 6.69 -6.14
CA ALA A 61 -29.92 6.95 -5.93
C ALA A 61 -30.76 6.95 -7.21
N ASP A 62 -30.13 7.16 -8.38
CA ASP A 62 -30.79 7.26 -9.67
C ASP A 62 -30.82 5.91 -10.43
N LEU A 63 -30.28 4.84 -9.80
CA LEU A 63 -30.16 3.54 -10.43
C LEU A 63 -31.28 2.59 -9.99
N ASP A 64 -31.95 1.99 -10.97
CA ASP A 64 -32.79 0.82 -10.75
C ASP A 64 -31.90 -0.43 -10.57
N TRP A 65 -31.72 -0.88 -9.35
CA TRP A 65 -30.89 -2.03 -9.02
C TRP A 65 -31.43 -3.35 -9.60
N GLY A 66 -32.71 -3.45 -9.92
CA GLY A 66 -33.29 -4.59 -10.63
C GLY A 66 -32.86 -4.69 -12.11
N SER A 67 -32.30 -3.59 -12.65
CA SER A 67 -31.76 -3.57 -14.03
C SER A 67 -30.29 -4.00 -14.12
N VAL A 68 -29.64 -4.38 -13.02
CA VAL A 68 -28.23 -4.73 -12.94
C VAL A 68 -28.08 -6.16 -12.46
N ASP A 69 -27.28 -6.97 -13.15
CA ASP A 69 -26.98 -8.35 -12.75
C ASP A 69 -25.72 -8.41 -11.87
N VAL A 70 -24.78 -7.52 -12.14
CA VAL A 70 -23.47 -7.48 -11.43
C VAL A 70 -23.05 -6.07 -11.12
N VAL A 71 -22.64 -5.83 -9.88
CA VAL A 71 -21.99 -4.61 -9.46
C VAL A 71 -20.52 -4.88 -9.16
N VAL A 72 -19.63 -4.30 -9.99
CA VAL A 72 -18.19 -4.31 -9.69
C VAL A 72 -17.85 -3.01 -8.99
N ARG A 73 -17.64 -3.08 -7.70
CA ARG A 73 -17.31 -1.90 -6.89
C ARG A 73 -15.81 -1.61 -6.87
N SER A 74 -15.44 -0.34 -6.92
CA SER A 74 -14.09 0.11 -6.61
C SER A 74 -13.77 -0.08 -5.11
N PRO A 75 -12.49 -0.25 -4.71
CA PRO A 75 -12.12 -0.50 -3.30
C PRO A 75 -12.64 0.55 -2.31
N GLY A 76 -12.68 1.83 -2.71
CA GLY A 76 -13.19 2.92 -1.88
C GLY A 76 -14.69 2.84 -1.56
N VAL A 77 -15.47 2.15 -2.36
CA VAL A 77 -16.90 1.94 -2.13
C VAL A 77 -17.09 0.78 -1.15
N SER A 78 -17.60 1.08 0.06
CA SER A 78 -17.80 0.03 1.07
C SER A 78 -18.86 -0.96 0.63
N ARG A 79 -18.57 -2.28 0.74
CA ARG A 79 -19.53 -3.35 0.47
C ARG A 79 -20.75 -3.33 1.42
N TYR A 80 -20.63 -2.62 2.52
CA TYR A 80 -21.65 -2.50 3.54
C TYR A 80 -22.60 -1.32 3.31
N ARG A 81 -22.46 -0.63 2.18
CA ARG A 81 -23.39 0.44 1.80
C ARG A 81 -24.81 -0.10 1.62
N PRO A 82 -25.83 0.60 2.12
CA PRO A 82 -27.23 0.17 2.01
C PRO A 82 -27.64 -0.16 0.57
N GLU A 83 -27.18 0.62 -0.39
CA GLU A 83 -27.48 0.42 -1.81
C GLU A 83 -26.91 -0.88 -2.37
N LEU A 84 -25.68 -1.28 -1.97
CA LEU A 84 -25.09 -2.57 -2.37
C LEU A 84 -25.77 -3.74 -1.69
N VAL A 85 -26.19 -3.56 -0.43
CA VAL A 85 -27.00 -4.56 0.26
C VAL A 85 -28.36 -4.73 -0.45
N ALA A 86 -29.01 -3.65 -0.84
CA ALA A 86 -30.25 -3.69 -1.61
C ALA A 86 -30.06 -4.33 -2.99
N ALA A 87 -28.98 -4.01 -3.71
CA ALA A 87 -28.65 -4.64 -4.99
C ALA A 87 -28.48 -6.16 -4.85
N ALA A 88 -27.76 -6.60 -3.83
CA ALA A 88 -27.58 -8.04 -3.55
C ALA A 88 -28.90 -8.74 -3.19
N GLN A 89 -29.78 -8.06 -2.42
CA GLN A 89 -31.12 -8.58 -2.11
C GLN A 89 -32.04 -8.66 -3.36
N ALA A 90 -31.81 -7.74 -4.33
CA ALA A 90 -32.50 -7.77 -5.63
C ALA A 90 -31.93 -8.84 -6.60
N GLY A 91 -30.87 -9.57 -6.19
CA GLY A 91 -30.26 -10.66 -6.96
C GLY A 91 -28.98 -10.29 -7.70
N ALA A 92 -28.48 -9.04 -7.62
CA ALA A 92 -27.23 -8.67 -8.22
C ALA A 92 -26.04 -9.28 -7.47
N GLU A 93 -25.05 -9.78 -8.21
CA GLU A 93 -23.76 -10.17 -7.62
C GLU A 93 -22.92 -8.92 -7.36
N VAL A 94 -22.32 -8.82 -6.16
CA VAL A 94 -21.40 -7.73 -5.79
C VAL A 94 -19.98 -8.29 -5.72
N THR A 95 -19.07 -7.70 -6.51
CA THR A 95 -17.69 -8.17 -6.62
C THR A 95 -16.71 -6.99 -6.78
N THR A 96 -15.41 -7.31 -6.93
CA THR A 96 -14.33 -6.35 -7.23
C THR A 96 -13.52 -6.83 -8.43
N ALA A 97 -12.83 -5.91 -9.10
CA ALA A 97 -11.89 -6.26 -10.17
C ALA A 97 -10.80 -7.24 -9.70
N MET A 98 -10.31 -7.11 -8.45
CA MET A 98 -9.36 -8.02 -7.85
C MET A 98 -9.94 -9.43 -7.66
N ALA A 99 -11.17 -9.55 -7.18
CA ALA A 99 -11.81 -10.84 -6.96
C ALA A 99 -12.02 -11.59 -8.29
N MET A 100 -12.48 -10.89 -9.31
CA MET A 100 -12.64 -11.41 -10.68
C MET A 100 -11.29 -11.85 -11.25
N TRP A 101 -10.26 -10.99 -11.17
CA TRP A 101 -8.93 -11.31 -11.69
C TRP A 101 -8.32 -12.54 -11.02
N LEU A 102 -8.42 -12.67 -9.70
CA LEU A 102 -7.95 -13.86 -8.97
C LEU A 102 -8.69 -15.11 -9.39
N GLN A 103 -9.98 -15.02 -9.75
CA GLN A 103 -10.74 -16.14 -10.27
C GLN A 103 -10.22 -16.60 -11.64
N ASP A 104 -9.92 -15.65 -12.54
CA ASP A 104 -9.39 -15.96 -13.87
C ASP A 104 -7.96 -16.51 -13.79
N TYR A 105 -7.15 -15.98 -12.90
CA TYR A 105 -5.73 -16.35 -12.71
C TYR A 105 -5.52 -17.38 -11.58
N ARG A 106 -6.56 -18.13 -11.17
CA ARG A 106 -6.48 -19.09 -10.05
C ARG A 106 -5.45 -20.20 -10.25
N ALA A 107 -5.14 -20.56 -11.49
CA ALA A 107 -4.12 -21.56 -11.84
C ALA A 107 -2.72 -20.94 -12.06
N ALA A 108 -2.62 -19.62 -12.14
CA ALA A 108 -1.36 -18.92 -12.39
C ALA A 108 -0.48 -18.86 -11.12
N PRO A 109 0.83 -18.65 -11.27
CA PRO A 109 1.75 -18.46 -10.16
C PRO A 109 1.58 -17.07 -9.54
N VAL A 110 0.52 -16.88 -8.75
CA VAL A 110 0.20 -15.63 -8.06
C VAL A 110 0.75 -15.63 -6.64
N LEU A 111 1.59 -14.64 -6.33
CA LEU A 111 2.03 -14.26 -5.00
C LEU A 111 1.24 -13.01 -4.57
N ALA A 112 0.26 -13.16 -3.70
CA ALA A 112 -0.50 -12.05 -3.16
C ALA A 112 0.09 -11.58 -1.84
N ILE A 113 0.19 -10.26 -1.66
CA ILE A 113 0.74 -9.65 -0.46
C ILE A 113 -0.33 -8.77 0.17
N THR A 114 -0.70 -9.10 1.41
CA THR A 114 -1.64 -8.32 2.21
C THR A 114 -1.09 -8.05 3.61
N GLY A 115 -1.81 -7.24 4.35
CA GLY A 115 -1.48 -6.82 5.72
C GLY A 115 -1.93 -5.41 6.00
N THR A 116 -1.80 -4.95 7.23
CA THR A 116 -2.12 -3.57 7.57
C THR A 116 -1.03 -2.64 7.06
N LYS A 117 0.24 -2.92 7.34
CA LYS A 117 1.43 -2.17 6.91
C LYS A 117 2.45 -3.10 6.25
N GLY A 118 3.37 -2.55 5.45
CA GLY A 118 4.46 -3.31 4.84
C GLY A 118 4.18 -3.91 3.46
N LYS A 119 2.93 -3.94 3.01
CA LYS A 119 2.51 -4.57 1.74
C LYS A 119 3.35 -4.18 0.53
N SER A 120 3.42 -2.90 0.23
CA SER A 120 4.06 -2.39 -1.01
C SER A 120 5.56 -2.63 -1.03
N THR A 121 6.24 -2.43 0.12
CA THR A 121 7.67 -2.73 0.27
C THR A 121 7.93 -4.21 0.03
N THR A 122 7.14 -5.08 0.66
CA THR A 122 7.25 -6.53 0.47
C THR A 122 6.96 -6.94 -0.97
N ALA A 123 5.92 -6.37 -1.61
CA ALA A 123 5.57 -6.68 -3.00
C ALA A 123 6.66 -6.27 -3.98
N THR A 124 7.22 -5.06 -3.82
CA THR A 124 8.29 -4.58 -4.70
C THR A 124 9.57 -5.39 -4.54
N LEU A 125 9.97 -5.69 -3.30
CA LEU A 125 11.13 -6.54 -3.03
C LEU A 125 10.92 -7.96 -3.57
N ALA A 126 9.75 -8.57 -3.38
CA ALA A 126 9.45 -9.91 -3.90
C ALA A 126 9.47 -9.95 -5.43
N ALA A 127 8.88 -8.94 -6.08
CA ALA A 127 8.95 -8.83 -7.55
C ALA A 127 10.40 -8.70 -8.03
N SER A 128 11.20 -7.87 -7.37
CA SER A 128 12.61 -7.70 -7.71
C SER A 128 13.43 -8.99 -7.50
N ILE A 129 13.23 -9.71 -6.39
CA ILE A 129 13.88 -11.00 -6.14
C ILE A 129 13.56 -11.99 -7.26
N LEU A 130 12.27 -12.14 -7.62
CA LEU A 130 11.84 -13.05 -8.68
C LEU A 130 12.38 -12.65 -10.06
N GLN A 131 12.48 -11.35 -10.35
CA GLN A 131 13.11 -10.84 -11.58
C GLN A 131 14.60 -11.19 -11.65
N HIS A 132 15.34 -11.04 -10.53
CA HIS A 132 16.75 -11.43 -10.47
C HIS A 132 16.96 -12.96 -10.47
N GLN A 133 15.90 -13.75 -10.25
CA GLN A 133 15.87 -15.19 -10.53
C GLN A 133 15.65 -15.51 -12.02
N GLY A 134 15.55 -14.50 -12.88
CA GLY A 134 15.34 -14.67 -14.32
C GLY A 134 13.88 -14.79 -14.75
N LEU A 135 12.91 -14.59 -13.87
CA LEU A 135 11.48 -14.66 -14.20
C LEU A 135 10.97 -13.34 -14.78
N SER A 136 10.05 -13.42 -15.75
CA SER A 136 9.19 -12.29 -16.11
C SER A 136 8.13 -12.11 -15.02
N VAL A 137 8.07 -10.92 -14.40
CA VAL A 137 7.21 -10.65 -13.26
C VAL A 137 6.28 -9.47 -13.53
N ALA A 138 4.99 -9.68 -13.34
CA ALA A 138 3.99 -8.61 -13.34
C ALA A 138 3.69 -8.18 -11.89
N LEU A 139 3.99 -6.91 -11.56
CA LEU A 139 3.65 -6.28 -10.28
C LEU A 139 2.41 -5.40 -10.45
N ALA A 140 1.35 -5.67 -9.68
CA ALA A 140 0.07 -4.98 -9.82
C ALA A 140 -0.76 -4.97 -8.52
N GLY A 141 -1.99 -4.47 -8.60
CA GLY A 141 -2.96 -4.39 -7.50
C GLY A 141 -3.00 -3.02 -6.85
N ASN A 142 -3.07 -2.97 -5.54
CA ASN A 142 -3.15 -1.71 -4.78
C ASN A 142 -1.86 -0.85 -4.89
N ILE A 143 -0.80 -1.36 -5.48
CA ILE A 143 0.50 -0.69 -5.72
C ILE A 143 0.57 0.01 -7.09
N GLY A 144 -0.47 0.64 -7.52
CA GLY A 144 -0.44 1.57 -8.65
C GLY A 144 -1.00 1.04 -9.98
N THR A 145 -0.59 -0.13 -10.47
CA THR A 145 -1.15 -0.73 -11.69
C THR A 145 -2.37 -1.59 -11.35
N PRO A 146 -3.59 -1.24 -11.82
CA PRO A 146 -4.76 -2.09 -11.62
C PRO A 146 -4.56 -3.49 -12.22
N VAL A 147 -5.08 -4.52 -11.55
CA VAL A 147 -4.97 -5.91 -12.07
C VAL A 147 -5.68 -6.09 -13.40
N THR A 148 -6.68 -5.26 -13.69
CA THR A 148 -7.38 -5.26 -14.98
C THR A 148 -6.49 -4.90 -16.16
N ASP A 149 -5.41 -4.14 -15.93
CA ASP A 149 -4.43 -3.81 -16.97
C ASP A 149 -3.53 -4.99 -17.34
N LEU A 150 -3.61 -6.09 -16.63
CA LEU A 150 -2.89 -7.34 -16.94
C LEU A 150 -3.63 -8.19 -18.01
N TYR A 151 -4.93 -7.97 -18.19
CA TYR A 151 -5.67 -8.65 -19.26
C TYR A 151 -5.16 -8.22 -20.64
N GLY A 152 -4.96 -9.19 -21.51
CA GLY A 152 -4.46 -8.94 -22.87
C GLY A 152 -2.94 -8.70 -22.97
N ARG A 153 -2.20 -8.69 -21.86
CA ARG A 153 -0.74 -8.72 -21.86
C ARG A 153 -0.22 -10.15 -22.08
N SER A 154 1.02 -10.27 -22.56
CA SER A 154 1.71 -11.55 -22.57
C SER A 154 1.75 -12.15 -21.16
N PRO A 155 1.51 -13.47 -20.99
CA PRO A 155 1.61 -14.11 -19.69
C PRO A 155 2.98 -13.87 -19.06
N ALA A 156 2.99 -13.60 -17.75
CA ALA A 156 4.19 -13.53 -16.94
C ALA A 156 4.46 -14.87 -16.25
N ASP A 157 5.74 -15.16 -15.96
CA ASP A 157 6.14 -16.35 -15.20
C ASP A 157 5.67 -16.27 -13.74
N ALA A 158 5.49 -15.05 -13.22
CA ALA A 158 4.94 -14.81 -11.89
C ALA A 158 4.15 -13.49 -11.83
N TYR A 159 3.10 -13.49 -11.02
CA TYR A 159 2.30 -12.30 -10.69
C TYR A 159 2.47 -11.98 -9.22
N VAL A 160 2.99 -10.80 -8.91
CA VAL A 160 3.07 -10.28 -7.55
C VAL A 160 2.00 -9.22 -7.40
N VAL A 161 1.02 -9.45 -6.52
CA VAL A 161 -0.12 -8.55 -6.37
C VAL A 161 -0.26 -8.05 -4.94
N GLU A 162 -0.28 -6.73 -4.78
CA GLU A 162 -0.65 -6.13 -3.50
C GLU A 162 -2.16 -6.10 -3.36
N VAL A 163 -2.69 -6.63 -2.24
CA VAL A 163 -4.13 -6.69 -1.98
C VAL A 163 -4.48 -5.94 -0.70
N SER A 164 -5.31 -4.90 -0.83
CA SER A 164 -5.88 -4.17 0.31
C SER A 164 -7.00 -4.99 1.00
N SER A 165 -7.39 -4.59 2.23
CA SER A 165 -8.56 -5.19 2.89
C SER A 165 -9.86 -4.95 2.12
N TYR A 166 -9.95 -3.79 1.44
CA TYR A 166 -11.10 -3.44 0.61
C TYR A 166 -11.27 -4.35 -0.59
N GLN A 167 -10.15 -4.72 -1.25
CA GLN A 167 -10.13 -5.63 -2.38
C GLN A 167 -10.32 -7.09 -1.93
N ALA A 168 -9.77 -7.46 -0.78
CA ALA A 168 -9.88 -8.81 -0.24
C ALA A 168 -11.31 -9.19 0.17
N ALA A 169 -12.15 -8.20 0.53
CA ALA A 169 -13.48 -8.41 1.10
C ALA A 169 -14.44 -9.23 0.22
N ASP A 170 -14.25 -9.23 -1.11
CA ASP A 170 -15.09 -9.98 -2.06
C ASP A 170 -14.37 -11.13 -2.75
N VAL A 171 -13.12 -11.43 -2.36
CA VAL A 171 -12.34 -12.52 -2.95
C VAL A 171 -13.03 -13.86 -2.70
N GLY A 172 -13.21 -14.64 -3.76
CA GLY A 172 -13.86 -15.96 -3.74
C GLY A 172 -12.88 -17.13 -3.87
N VAL A 173 -11.61 -16.86 -4.20
CA VAL A 173 -10.55 -17.87 -4.33
C VAL A 173 -9.26 -17.36 -3.70
N SER A 174 -8.54 -18.22 -2.99
CA SER A 174 -7.24 -17.88 -2.45
C SER A 174 -6.14 -18.00 -3.53
N PRO A 175 -5.12 -17.11 -3.54
CA PRO A 175 -3.99 -17.22 -4.45
C PRO A 175 -3.11 -18.42 -4.10
N ARG A 176 -2.20 -18.81 -5.02
CA ARG A 176 -1.26 -19.91 -4.79
C ARG A 176 -0.36 -19.67 -3.59
N VAL A 177 0.10 -18.45 -3.40
CA VAL A 177 0.91 -18.01 -2.25
C VAL A 177 0.38 -16.70 -1.72
N CYS A 178 0.28 -16.57 -0.40
CA CYS A 178 -0.04 -15.33 0.28
C CYS A 178 1.04 -14.96 1.30
N VAL A 179 1.37 -13.67 1.41
CA VAL A 179 2.19 -13.09 2.48
C VAL A 179 1.33 -12.16 3.32
N LEU A 180 1.25 -12.42 4.63
CA LEU A 180 0.60 -11.56 5.61
C LEU A 180 1.67 -10.79 6.39
N THR A 181 1.87 -9.52 6.05
CA THR A 181 2.95 -8.68 6.58
C THR A 181 2.70 -8.21 8.00
N SER A 182 1.46 -7.83 8.32
CA SER A 182 1.03 -7.41 9.66
C SER A 182 -0.49 -7.41 9.76
N LEU A 183 -1.01 -7.47 10.99
CA LEU A 183 -2.43 -7.37 11.25
C LEU A 183 -2.65 -6.52 12.50
N ALA A 184 -3.32 -5.39 12.34
CA ALA A 184 -3.72 -4.47 13.38
C ALA A 184 -4.96 -3.70 12.91
N PRO A 185 -5.80 -3.14 13.79
CA PRO A 185 -7.00 -2.39 13.41
C PRO A 185 -6.67 -1.24 12.46
N ASP A 186 -7.42 -1.15 11.35
CA ASP A 186 -7.33 -0.05 10.37
C ASP A 186 -8.65 0.04 9.60
N HIS A 187 -9.02 1.21 9.09
CA HIS A 187 -10.20 1.40 8.24
C HIS A 187 -11.52 0.89 8.83
N LEU A 188 -11.72 1.03 10.16
CA LEU A 188 -12.84 0.44 10.88
C LEU A 188 -14.20 0.99 10.40
N ASP A 189 -14.25 2.27 10.01
CA ASP A 189 -15.48 2.90 9.47
C ASP A 189 -15.93 2.22 8.17
N TRP A 190 -14.99 1.86 7.31
CA TRP A 190 -15.31 1.19 6.05
C TRP A 190 -15.81 -0.23 6.26
N HIS A 191 -15.21 -0.98 7.21
CA HIS A 191 -15.51 -2.38 7.47
C HIS A 191 -16.67 -2.57 8.47
N GLY A 192 -17.02 -1.53 9.23
CA GLY A 192 -18.03 -1.60 10.27
C GLY A 192 -17.53 -2.22 11.59
N GLY A 193 -16.19 -2.17 11.82
CA GLY A 193 -15.59 -2.62 13.06
C GLY A 193 -14.37 -3.54 12.87
N GLU A 194 -13.70 -3.84 13.97
CA GLU A 194 -12.41 -4.54 13.98
C GLU A 194 -12.52 -5.99 13.49
N GLU A 195 -13.47 -6.75 13.99
CA GLU A 195 -13.66 -8.15 13.58
C GLU A 195 -14.08 -8.27 12.11
N ALA A 196 -14.85 -7.31 11.61
CA ALA A 196 -15.21 -7.25 10.20
C ALA A 196 -13.97 -6.95 9.33
N TYR A 197 -13.10 -6.02 9.78
CA TYR A 197 -11.83 -5.73 9.11
C TYR A 197 -10.93 -6.97 9.00
N TYR A 198 -10.76 -7.71 10.11
CA TYR A 198 -9.94 -8.92 10.10
C TYR A 198 -10.53 -10.00 9.21
N ARG A 199 -11.83 -10.25 9.31
CA ARG A 199 -12.55 -11.21 8.48
C ARG A 199 -12.37 -10.87 6.99
N ASP A 200 -12.60 -9.62 6.60
CA ASP A 200 -12.53 -9.18 5.21
C ASP A 200 -11.11 -9.29 4.66
N LYS A 201 -10.10 -8.87 5.41
CA LYS A 201 -8.70 -8.99 5.01
C LYS A 201 -8.24 -10.44 4.87
N LEU A 202 -8.60 -11.29 5.83
CA LEU A 202 -8.22 -12.69 5.85
C LEU A 202 -8.98 -13.53 4.85
N ARG A 203 -10.05 -13.01 4.24
CA ARG A 203 -10.77 -13.68 3.16
C ARG A 203 -9.85 -14.04 1.98
N LEU A 204 -8.80 -13.25 1.72
CA LEU A 204 -7.77 -13.59 0.74
C LEU A 204 -7.10 -14.95 1.01
N ILE A 205 -7.06 -15.39 2.26
CA ILE A 205 -6.42 -16.62 2.72
C ILE A 205 -7.44 -17.74 2.91
N THR A 206 -8.70 -17.38 3.23
CA THR A 206 -9.73 -18.35 3.67
C THR A 206 -10.82 -18.62 2.63
N ALA A 207 -10.81 -17.91 1.49
CA ALA A 207 -11.91 -18.00 0.50
C ALA A 207 -11.88 -19.25 -0.38
N GLY A 208 -10.84 -20.08 -0.31
CA GLY A 208 -10.69 -21.27 -1.12
C GLY A 208 -9.80 -22.32 -0.47
N PRO A 209 -9.41 -23.37 -1.21
CA PRO A 209 -8.40 -24.30 -0.73
C PRO A 209 -7.15 -23.53 -0.32
N PRO A 210 -6.55 -23.87 0.84
CA PRO A 210 -5.43 -23.11 1.35
C PRO A 210 -4.21 -23.27 0.42
N GLY A 211 -3.74 -22.13 -0.10
CA GLY A 211 -2.43 -22.02 -0.72
C GLY A 211 -1.32 -22.01 0.33
N ALA A 212 -0.07 -21.77 -0.08
CA ALA A 212 1.01 -21.54 0.87
C ALA A 212 0.89 -20.15 1.50
N LEU A 213 1.21 -20.02 2.79
CA LEU A 213 1.06 -18.80 3.57
C LEU A 213 2.34 -18.45 4.33
N ALA A 214 2.89 -17.26 4.09
CA ALA A 214 3.95 -16.68 4.92
C ALA A 214 3.35 -15.63 5.86
N VAL A 215 3.67 -15.70 7.16
CA VAL A 215 3.12 -14.83 8.22
C VAL A 215 4.26 -14.20 9.02
N ASN A 216 4.17 -12.90 9.22
CA ASN A 216 5.12 -12.19 10.07
C ASN A 216 4.94 -12.58 11.54
N ALA A 217 5.95 -13.23 12.10
CA ALA A 217 5.98 -13.62 13.52
C ALA A 217 6.01 -12.42 14.48
N GLY A 218 6.43 -11.24 14.01
CA GLY A 218 6.38 -9.99 14.76
C GLY A 218 4.98 -9.35 14.84
N SER A 219 3.95 -9.99 14.26
CA SER A 219 2.56 -9.55 14.34
C SER A 219 1.71 -10.58 15.10
N PRO A 220 1.52 -10.43 16.43
CA PRO A 220 0.82 -11.43 17.25
C PRO A 220 -0.58 -11.77 16.74
N GLU A 221 -1.33 -10.76 16.32
CA GLU A 221 -2.68 -10.94 15.78
C GLU A 221 -2.69 -11.76 14.48
N ALA A 222 -1.72 -11.51 13.58
CA ALA A 222 -1.57 -12.29 12.35
C ALA A 222 -1.24 -13.75 12.66
N VAL A 223 -0.33 -13.99 13.63
CA VAL A 223 0.04 -15.34 14.09
C VAL A 223 -1.16 -16.06 14.69
N ALA A 224 -1.91 -15.40 15.58
CA ALA A 224 -3.07 -15.99 16.25
C ALA A 224 -4.18 -16.38 15.27
N ARG A 225 -4.56 -15.46 14.38
CA ARG A 225 -5.67 -15.67 13.43
C ARG A 225 -5.35 -16.64 12.29
N THR A 226 -4.08 -16.98 12.10
CA THR A 226 -3.65 -17.95 11.08
C THR A 226 -3.14 -19.27 11.67
N ALA A 227 -3.33 -19.51 12.97
CA ALA A 227 -2.77 -20.68 13.69
C ALA A 227 -3.20 -22.01 13.05
N GLY A 228 -4.42 -22.12 12.54
CA GLY A 228 -4.95 -23.34 11.90
C GLY A 228 -4.61 -23.51 10.43
N HIS A 229 -3.84 -22.62 9.81
CA HIS A 229 -3.55 -22.73 8.38
C HIS A 229 -2.48 -23.81 8.10
N PRO A 230 -2.76 -24.84 7.29
CA PRO A 230 -1.89 -26.02 7.14
C PRO A 230 -0.56 -25.73 6.43
N GLY A 231 -0.51 -24.75 5.55
CA GLY A 231 0.68 -24.38 4.77
C GLY A 231 1.41 -23.15 5.33
N ARG A 232 1.26 -22.85 6.65
CA ARG A 232 1.83 -21.64 7.26
C ARG A 232 3.32 -21.73 7.51
N VAL A 233 4.08 -20.74 7.04
CA VAL A 233 5.50 -20.50 7.34
C VAL A 233 5.64 -19.16 8.05
N LEU A 234 6.39 -19.12 9.15
CA LEU A 234 6.69 -17.88 9.85
C LEU A 234 7.94 -17.20 9.30
N PHE A 235 7.95 -15.86 9.28
CA PHE A 235 9.10 -15.03 8.93
C PHE A 235 9.24 -13.82 9.88
N GLY A 236 10.39 -13.14 9.85
CA GLY A 236 10.65 -11.90 10.59
C GLY A 236 11.60 -12.10 11.79
N PRO A 237 11.19 -11.83 13.03
CA PRO A 237 12.08 -12.00 14.19
C PRO A 237 12.40 -13.47 14.49
N VAL A 238 11.48 -14.35 14.14
CA VAL A 238 11.63 -15.81 14.23
C VAL A 238 10.99 -16.46 13.00
N GLY A 239 11.29 -17.73 12.77
CA GLY A 239 10.74 -18.51 11.66
C GLY A 239 11.81 -19.01 10.69
N ARG A 240 11.36 -19.55 9.56
CA ARG A 240 12.26 -20.08 8.52
C ARG A 240 13.07 -19.00 7.84
N VAL A 241 12.46 -17.83 7.60
CA VAL A 241 13.13 -16.64 7.08
C VAL A 241 13.19 -15.60 8.19
N ARG A 242 14.39 -15.30 8.68
CA ARG A 242 14.54 -14.42 9.84
C ARG A 242 15.74 -13.48 9.74
N VAL A 243 15.72 -12.45 10.58
CA VAL A 243 16.85 -11.55 10.79
C VAL A 243 17.63 -12.03 12.01
N GLU A 244 18.90 -12.36 11.83
CA GLU A 244 19.81 -12.69 12.92
C GLU A 244 20.28 -11.42 13.67
N ALA A 245 20.85 -11.60 14.86
CA ALA A 245 21.37 -10.47 15.66
C ALA A 245 22.46 -9.65 14.93
N SER A 246 23.14 -10.25 13.97
CA SER A 246 24.10 -9.58 13.06
C SER A 246 23.45 -8.63 12.07
N GLY A 247 22.12 -8.69 11.89
CA GLY A 247 21.41 -8.01 10.81
C GLY A 247 21.32 -8.83 9.51
N THR A 248 21.89 -10.03 9.48
CA THR A 248 21.83 -10.92 8.32
C THR A 248 20.45 -11.57 8.19
N VAL A 249 19.86 -11.54 7.02
CA VAL A 249 18.65 -12.31 6.70
C VAL A 249 19.05 -13.72 6.32
N THR A 250 18.41 -14.72 6.94
CA THR A 250 18.69 -16.15 6.73
C THR A 250 17.42 -16.90 6.32
N VAL A 251 17.58 -17.99 5.57
CA VAL A 251 16.55 -19.00 5.30
C VAL A 251 17.01 -20.32 5.93
N ASP A 252 16.27 -20.86 6.89
CA ASP A 252 16.63 -22.06 7.66
C ASP A 252 18.08 -22.02 8.22
N GLY A 253 18.55 -20.81 8.59
CA GLY A 253 19.91 -20.57 9.09
C GLY A 253 20.97 -20.34 8.01
N VAL A 254 20.65 -20.50 6.73
CA VAL A 254 21.56 -20.22 5.62
C VAL A 254 21.53 -18.71 5.31
N PRO A 255 22.68 -18.01 5.30
CA PRO A 255 22.74 -16.59 5.01
C PRO A 255 22.31 -16.26 3.57
N MET A 256 21.44 -15.26 3.43
CA MET A 256 20.96 -14.75 2.14
C MET A 256 21.56 -13.39 1.80
N VAL A 257 21.47 -12.44 2.75
CA VAL A 257 21.94 -11.07 2.53
C VAL A 257 22.17 -10.35 3.88
N ASP A 258 23.12 -9.41 3.92
CA ASP A 258 23.20 -8.44 5.02
C ASP A 258 22.06 -7.42 4.87
N GLY A 259 21.08 -7.51 5.76
CA GLY A 259 19.90 -6.64 5.74
C GLY A 259 20.21 -5.15 5.94
N ARG A 260 21.39 -4.81 6.51
CA ARG A 260 21.85 -3.42 6.68
C ARG A 260 22.15 -2.73 5.36
N ARG A 261 22.30 -3.47 4.25
CA ARG A 261 22.44 -2.95 2.88
C ARG A 261 21.13 -2.36 2.34
N LEU A 262 19.98 -2.69 2.96
CA LEU A 262 18.69 -2.13 2.54
C LEU A 262 18.67 -0.63 2.79
N ALA A 263 18.47 0.18 1.73
CA ALA A 263 18.54 1.64 1.80
C ALA A 263 17.46 2.29 2.68
N VAL A 264 16.38 1.56 3.00
CA VAL A 264 15.31 2.01 3.88
C VAL A 264 15.52 1.46 5.30
N PRO A 265 15.69 2.33 6.31
CA PRO A 265 15.98 1.91 7.67
C PRO A 265 14.77 1.29 8.39
N GLY A 266 15.04 0.62 9.49
CA GLY A 266 14.04 0.15 10.45
C GLY A 266 13.78 -1.35 10.43
N ALA A 267 13.56 -1.92 11.62
CA ALA A 267 13.31 -3.34 11.82
C ALA A 267 12.08 -3.84 11.04
N HIS A 268 11.08 -2.98 10.84
CA HIS A 268 9.91 -3.30 10.03
C HIS A 268 10.25 -3.51 8.54
N ASN A 269 11.25 -2.80 8.00
CA ASN A 269 11.70 -3.00 6.61
C ASN A 269 12.52 -4.28 6.47
N LEU A 270 13.28 -4.67 7.49
CA LEU A 270 13.92 -5.99 7.54
C LEU A 270 12.87 -7.12 7.59
N ALA A 271 11.80 -6.94 8.35
CA ALA A 271 10.68 -7.89 8.35
C ALA A 271 9.98 -7.94 6.97
N ASN A 272 9.81 -6.79 6.28
CA ASN A 272 9.27 -6.75 4.92
C ASN A 272 10.17 -7.52 3.93
N LEU A 273 11.50 -7.38 4.06
CA LEU A 273 12.47 -8.17 3.27
C LEU A 273 12.34 -9.66 3.57
N CYS A 274 12.24 -10.07 4.85
CA CYS A 274 11.99 -11.47 5.20
C CYS A 274 10.68 -11.98 4.56
N GLY A 275 9.62 -11.16 4.56
CA GLY A 275 8.35 -11.49 3.92
C GLY A 275 8.47 -11.67 2.41
N ALA A 276 9.27 -10.81 1.74
CA ALA A 276 9.54 -10.92 0.32
C ALA A 276 10.31 -12.21 -0.02
N VAL A 277 11.35 -12.54 0.75
CA VAL A 277 12.12 -13.80 0.61
C VAL A 277 11.23 -15.00 0.87
N ALA A 278 10.40 -14.98 1.93
CA ALA A 278 9.50 -16.08 2.27
C ALA A 278 8.44 -16.30 1.19
N GLY A 279 7.83 -15.22 0.68
CA GLY A 279 6.86 -15.31 -0.42
C GLY A 279 7.49 -15.85 -1.70
N SER A 280 8.66 -15.37 -2.08
CA SER A 280 9.41 -15.87 -3.24
C SER A 280 9.78 -17.34 -3.09
N MET A 281 10.28 -17.75 -1.92
CA MET A 281 10.59 -19.13 -1.60
C MET A 281 9.35 -20.05 -1.77
N LEU A 282 8.22 -19.64 -1.24
CA LEU A 282 6.98 -20.44 -1.35
C LEU A 282 6.47 -20.51 -2.79
N LEU A 283 6.64 -19.46 -3.59
CA LEU A 283 6.24 -19.45 -5.00
C LEU A 283 7.14 -20.34 -5.86
N LEU A 284 8.46 -20.27 -5.64
CA LEU A 284 9.47 -21.07 -6.33
C LEU A 284 9.43 -22.55 -5.90
N GLY A 285 9.04 -22.83 -4.65
CA GLY A 285 9.14 -24.14 -4.02
C GLY A 285 10.48 -24.42 -3.35
N GLU A 286 11.44 -23.51 -3.48
CA GLU A 286 12.80 -23.56 -2.91
C GLU A 286 13.28 -22.14 -2.53
N PRO A 287 14.31 -22.00 -1.68
CA PRO A 287 14.89 -20.69 -1.37
C PRO A 287 15.40 -19.99 -2.64
N PRO A 288 15.16 -18.67 -2.79
CA PRO A 288 15.77 -17.92 -3.88
C PRO A 288 17.30 -17.90 -3.74
N GLU A 289 18.01 -17.68 -4.83
CA GLU A 289 19.47 -17.52 -4.79
C GLU A 289 19.86 -16.29 -3.96
N ALA A 290 20.89 -16.44 -3.12
CA ALA A 290 21.37 -15.32 -2.31
C ALA A 290 21.82 -14.12 -3.16
N ALA A 291 22.36 -14.37 -4.35
CA ALA A 291 22.75 -13.32 -5.30
C ALA A 291 21.54 -12.51 -5.79
N ALA A 292 20.40 -13.16 -6.07
CA ALA A 292 19.17 -12.50 -6.48
C ALA A 292 18.58 -11.65 -5.34
N VAL A 293 18.60 -12.16 -4.10
CA VAL A 293 18.17 -11.40 -2.92
C VAL A 293 19.07 -10.18 -2.71
N ALA A 294 20.38 -10.35 -2.82
CA ALA A 294 21.35 -9.26 -2.68
C ALA A 294 21.14 -8.17 -3.75
N ALA A 295 20.98 -8.56 -5.02
CA ALA A 295 20.72 -7.63 -6.11
C ALA A 295 19.41 -6.85 -5.91
N ALA A 296 18.34 -7.52 -5.44
CA ALA A 296 17.07 -6.88 -5.12
C ALA A 296 17.21 -5.87 -3.96
N VAL A 297 18.00 -6.18 -2.93
CA VAL A 297 18.28 -5.28 -1.80
C VAL A 297 19.07 -4.05 -2.26
N ASP A 298 20.14 -4.25 -3.05
CA ASP A 298 20.99 -3.14 -3.53
C ASP A 298 20.25 -2.21 -4.50
N GLY A 299 19.33 -2.78 -5.31
CA GLY A 299 18.51 -2.01 -6.24
C GLY A 299 17.32 -1.30 -5.58
N PHE A 300 17.00 -1.60 -4.30
CA PHE A 300 15.82 -1.04 -3.64
C PHE A 300 16.12 0.29 -2.96
N GLY A 301 15.89 1.39 -3.67
CA GLY A 301 16.03 2.77 -3.14
C GLY A 301 14.84 3.27 -2.30
N GLY A 302 13.93 2.38 -1.86
CA GLY A 302 12.69 2.75 -1.17
C GLY A 302 11.53 3.08 -2.13
N LEU A 303 10.34 3.17 -1.56
CA LEU A 303 9.14 3.58 -2.31
C LEU A 303 8.87 5.06 -2.06
N PRO A 304 8.38 5.79 -3.06
CA PRO A 304 7.96 7.18 -2.87
C PRO A 304 7.00 7.31 -1.69
N SER A 305 7.17 8.36 -0.89
CA SER A 305 6.33 8.69 0.27
C SER A 305 6.25 7.62 1.37
N ARG A 306 7.28 6.76 1.49
CA ARG A 306 7.33 5.68 2.51
C ARG A 306 8.69 5.65 3.22
N CYS A 307 8.87 6.55 4.16
CA CYS A 307 10.09 6.69 4.95
C CYS A 307 11.37 6.68 4.07
N ARG A 308 11.28 7.35 2.89
CA ARG A 308 12.34 7.39 1.90
C ARG A 308 13.25 8.60 2.13
N THR A 309 14.54 8.39 2.25
CA THR A 309 15.51 9.50 2.20
C THR A 309 15.51 10.09 0.80
N VAL A 310 15.16 11.37 0.68
CA VAL A 310 15.09 12.09 -0.60
C VAL A 310 16.36 12.86 -0.91
N GLY A 311 17.18 13.14 0.11
CA GLY A 311 18.48 13.78 -0.03
C GLY A 311 19.08 14.16 1.31
N GLU A 312 20.27 14.75 1.24
CA GLU A 312 20.99 15.30 2.39
C GLU A 312 21.48 16.72 2.06
N ARG A 313 21.32 17.64 3.02
CA ARG A 313 21.79 19.02 2.91
C ARG A 313 22.38 19.47 4.24
N HIS A 314 23.59 20.01 4.23
CA HIS A 314 24.34 20.45 5.43
C HIS A 314 24.47 19.35 6.51
N GLY A 315 24.62 18.10 6.10
CA GLY A 315 24.71 16.95 7.01
C GLY A 315 23.38 16.58 7.69
N VAL A 316 22.24 17.09 7.20
CA VAL A 316 20.89 16.74 7.63
C VAL A 316 20.21 15.94 6.55
N SER A 317 19.71 14.75 6.89
CA SER A 317 18.96 13.90 5.97
C SER A 317 17.50 14.29 5.94
N PHE A 318 16.90 14.35 4.75
CA PHE A 318 15.48 14.63 4.54
C PHE A 318 14.76 13.33 4.18
N VAL A 319 13.69 13.02 4.90
CA VAL A 319 12.96 11.76 4.77
C VAL A 319 11.48 12.03 4.48
N ASP A 320 11.03 11.55 3.33
CA ASP A 320 9.63 11.64 2.89
C ASP A 320 8.84 10.39 3.32
N ASP A 321 7.83 10.61 4.13
CA ASP A 321 6.87 9.61 4.59
C ASP A 321 5.42 10.14 4.47
N ALA A 322 5.15 10.90 3.41
CA ALA A 322 3.88 11.59 3.17
C ALA A 322 2.65 10.65 3.19
N LEU A 323 2.85 9.33 3.02
CA LEU A 323 1.79 8.33 3.07
C LEU A 323 1.39 7.92 4.50
N ALA A 324 2.12 8.33 5.54
CA ALA A 324 1.79 8.04 6.94
C ALA A 324 0.51 8.78 7.36
N SER A 325 -0.63 8.17 7.14
CA SER A 325 -1.96 8.75 7.34
C SER A 325 -2.55 8.51 8.74
N ASN A 326 -1.76 7.98 9.67
CA ASN A 326 -2.17 7.74 11.06
C ASN A 326 -0.97 7.76 12.02
N PRO A 327 -1.17 7.96 13.32
CA PRO A 327 -0.10 8.02 14.34
C PRO A 327 0.81 6.79 14.37
N PHE A 328 0.27 5.59 14.22
CA PHE A 328 1.06 4.34 14.27
C PHE A 328 2.10 4.23 13.15
N ALA A 329 1.76 4.71 11.94
CA ALA A 329 2.72 4.77 10.84
C ALA A 329 3.87 5.73 11.16
N THR A 330 3.55 6.91 11.69
CA THR A 330 4.54 7.91 12.07
C THR A 330 5.43 7.42 13.22
N ILE A 331 4.88 6.72 14.22
CA ILE A 331 5.68 6.09 15.30
C ILE A 331 6.72 5.13 14.71
N ALA A 332 6.31 4.29 13.76
CA ALA A 332 7.22 3.35 13.10
C ALA A 332 8.34 4.07 12.32
N SER A 333 8.02 5.18 11.65
CA SER A 333 9.00 5.97 10.90
C SER A 333 9.95 6.73 11.83
N VAL A 334 9.48 7.25 12.95
CA VAL A 334 10.33 7.86 14.00
C VAL A 334 11.29 6.82 14.61
N ALA A 335 10.80 5.61 14.86
CA ALA A 335 11.61 4.51 15.40
C ALA A 335 12.70 4.02 14.44
N ALA A 336 12.63 4.36 13.16
CA ALA A 336 13.68 4.04 12.19
C ALA A 336 14.99 4.84 12.41
N PHE A 337 14.95 5.89 13.21
CA PHE A 337 16.09 6.78 13.47
C PHE A 337 16.37 6.94 14.99
N PRO A 338 16.61 5.85 15.74
CA PRO A 338 16.57 5.86 17.21
C PRO A 338 17.58 6.83 17.85
N ASP A 339 18.77 6.95 17.29
CA ASP A 339 19.92 7.66 17.91
C ASP A 339 20.22 9.00 17.24
N ARG A 340 19.43 9.40 16.22
CA ARG A 340 19.67 10.64 15.48
C ARG A 340 18.81 11.79 16.03
N PRO A 341 19.32 13.02 16.12
CA PRO A 341 18.46 14.20 16.30
C PRO A 341 17.36 14.20 15.23
N LEU A 342 16.12 14.46 15.62
CA LEU A 342 14.97 14.36 14.72
C LEU A 342 14.09 15.61 14.84
N THR A 343 13.76 16.21 13.70
CA THR A 343 12.65 17.15 13.59
C THR A 343 11.53 16.49 12.79
N LEU A 344 10.38 16.32 13.41
CA LEU A 344 9.20 15.68 12.83
C LEU A 344 8.22 16.74 12.34
N ILE A 345 7.83 16.69 11.08
CA ILE A 345 6.75 17.51 10.51
C ILE A 345 5.47 16.68 10.46
N VAL A 346 4.43 17.14 11.17
CA VAL A 346 3.11 16.50 11.25
C VAL A 346 2.00 17.44 10.78
N GLY A 347 0.86 16.88 10.37
CA GLY A 347 -0.35 17.63 10.04
C GLY A 347 -1.10 17.05 8.85
N GLY A 348 -2.42 17.18 8.86
CA GLY A 348 -3.32 16.63 7.86
C GLY A 348 -4.76 16.78 8.31
N ALA A 349 -5.70 16.15 7.59
CA ALA A 349 -7.12 16.20 7.92
C ALA A 349 -7.41 15.54 9.26
N ASP A 350 -8.20 16.23 10.07
CA ASP A 350 -8.69 15.64 11.32
C ASP A 350 -9.77 14.58 11.04
N ARG A 351 -9.54 13.37 11.54
CA ARG A 351 -10.52 12.27 11.55
C ARG A 351 -10.84 11.79 12.97
N GLY A 352 -10.61 12.63 13.96
CA GLY A 352 -10.88 12.27 15.37
C GLY A 352 -9.85 11.29 15.96
N THR A 353 -8.73 11.02 15.28
CA THR A 353 -7.69 10.13 15.79
C THR A 353 -6.95 10.80 16.96
N ASP A 354 -6.86 10.10 18.09
CA ASP A 354 -6.10 10.57 19.25
C ASP A 354 -4.59 10.56 18.95
N PRO A 355 -3.86 11.69 19.09
CA PRO A 355 -2.42 11.75 18.96
C PRO A 355 -1.66 11.23 20.19
N GLY A 356 -2.34 10.81 21.26
CA GLY A 356 -1.75 10.48 22.56
C GLY A 356 -0.62 9.45 22.47
N ASP A 357 -0.82 8.36 21.75
CA ASP A 357 0.21 7.32 21.57
C ASP A 357 1.45 7.85 20.83
N LEU A 358 1.27 8.71 19.83
CA LEU A 358 2.38 9.35 19.13
C LEU A 358 3.16 10.26 20.08
N LEU A 359 2.47 11.11 20.81
CA LEU A 359 3.10 12.05 21.75
C LEU A 359 3.83 11.31 22.87
N ALA A 360 3.25 10.23 23.40
CA ALA A 360 3.90 9.37 24.39
C ALA A 360 5.18 8.73 23.82
N ALA A 361 5.14 8.19 22.59
CA ALA A 361 6.30 7.62 21.93
C ALA A 361 7.41 8.67 21.68
N LEU A 362 7.04 9.91 21.30
CA LEU A 362 7.99 10.99 21.10
C LEU A 362 8.64 11.45 22.42
N ALA A 363 7.88 11.53 23.50
CA ALA A 363 8.38 11.92 24.83
C ALA A 363 9.37 10.90 25.41
N LEU A 364 9.24 9.62 25.08
CA LEU A 364 10.16 8.57 25.53
C LEU A 364 11.47 8.54 24.75
N ARG A 365 11.52 9.16 23.55
CA ARG A 365 12.70 9.15 22.69
C ARG A 365 13.85 9.99 23.28
N ARG A 366 15.07 9.53 23.05
CA ARG A 366 16.31 10.27 23.46
C ARG A 366 17.28 10.36 22.27
N PRO A 367 17.71 11.55 21.85
CA PRO A 367 17.20 12.86 22.31
C PRO A 367 15.72 13.07 21.91
N PRO A 368 14.96 13.91 22.66
CA PRO A 368 13.57 14.19 22.32
C PRO A 368 13.52 14.89 20.95
N PRO A 369 12.52 14.58 20.10
CA PRO A 369 12.41 15.21 18.81
C PRO A 369 11.79 16.60 18.94
N ARG A 370 12.10 17.47 17.97
CA ARG A 370 11.29 18.66 17.70
C ARG A 370 10.12 18.31 16.84
N VAL A 371 9.00 18.98 17.05
CA VAL A 371 7.77 18.73 16.27
C VAL A 371 7.32 20.06 15.63
N VAL A 372 7.16 20.03 14.31
CA VAL A 372 6.58 21.13 13.55
C VAL A 372 5.20 20.73 13.07
N VAL A 373 4.17 21.46 13.50
CA VAL A 373 2.77 21.17 13.16
C VAL A 373 2.31 22.09 12.05
N LEU A 374 1.70 21.56 11.00
CA LEU A 374 1.14 22.34 9.91
C LEU A 374 -0.18 22.99 10.32
N ALA A 375 -0.29 24.31 10.16
CA ALA A 375 -1.46 25.09 10.53
C ALA A 375 -2.67 24.86 9.61
N ASP A 376 -2.45 24.34 8.40
CA ASP A 376 -3.50 24.00 7.44
C ASP A 376 -4.39 22.82 7.91
N ALA A 377 -3.96 22.15 8.94
CA ALA A 377 -4.55 20.91 9.44
C ALA A 377 -5.62 21.12 10.52
N SER A 378 -6.32 22.25 10.51
CA SER A 378 -7.48 22.48 11.37
C SER A 378 -7.30 22.02 12.85
N ASP A 379 -8.30 21.38 13.45
CA ASP A 379 -8.31 20.96 14.86
C ASP A 379 -7.28 19.89 15.25
N ALA A 380 -6.71 19.13 14.29
CA ALA A 380 -5.68 18.12 14.58
C ALA A 380 -4.39 18.77 15.09
N ALA A 381 -3.94 19.84 14.46
CA ALA A 381 -2.79 20.64 14.94
C ALA A 381 -3.01 21.16 16.34
N SER A 382 -4.20 21.69 16.60
CA SER A 382 -4.59 22.21 17.92
C SER A 382 -4.65 21.10 18.98
N ARG A 383 -5.05 19.87 18.61
CA ARG A 383 -5.02 18.73 19.54
C ARG A 383 -3.60 18.29 19.88
N VAL A 384 -2.73 18.16 18.88
CA VAL A 384 -1.31 17.84 19.11
C VAL A 384 -0.68 18.89 20.05
N LEU A 385 -0.90 20.18 19.79
CA LEU A 385 -0.39 21.26 20.64
C LEU A 385 -0.93 21.22 22.07
N ARG A 386 -2.23 20.97 22.24
CA ARG A 386 -2.84 20.88 23.58
C ARG A 386 -2.42 19.65 24.37
N SER A 387 -2.13 18.55 23.69
CA SER A 387 -1.74 17.27 24.29
C SER A 387 -0.24 17.13 24.46
N ALA A 388 0.56 17.97 23.81
CA ALA A 388 2.02 17.98 23.99
C ALA A 388 2.34 18.44 25.42
N GLY A 389 3.03 17.57 26.17
CA GLY A 389 3.58 17.92 27.48
C GLY A 389 4.74 18.91 27.35
N SER A 390 5.22 19.42 28.48
CA SER A 390 6.36 20.36 28.56
C SER A 390 7.68 19.80 28.01
N ASP A 391 7.74 18.50 27.75
CA ASP A 391 8.97 17.79 27.36
C ASP A 391 9.22 17.76 25.84
N LEU A 392 8.27 18.23 25.03
CA LEU A 392 8.39 18.28 23.58
C LEU A 392 8.42 19.74 23.10
N GLU A 393 9.43 20.09 22.32
CA GLU A 393 9.48 21.37 21.62
C GLU A 393 8.56 21.30 20.39
N VAL A 394 7.41 21.99 20.47
CA VAL A 394 6.38 21.99 19.41
C VAL A 394 6.24 23.40 18.86
N THR A 395 6.36 23.53 17.55
CA THR A 395 6.15 24.78 16.81
C THR A 395 5.07 24.61 15.73
N VAL A 396 4.55 25.72 15.22
CA VAL A 396 3.53 25.74 14.16
C VAL A 396 4.11 26.43 12.93
N ALA A 397 3.88 25.85 11.78
CA ALA A 397 4.22 26.43 10.49
C ALA A 397 2.94 26.68 9.67
N PRO A 398 2.89 27.77 8.87
CA PRO A 398 1.69 28.10 8.08
C PRO A 398 1.42 27.08 6.97
N ASP A 399 2.47 26.50 6.42
CA ASP A 399 2.44 25.54 5.31
C ASP A 399 3.66 24.60 5.36
N LEU A 400 3.74 23.68 4.40
CA LEU A 400 4.81 22.68 4.36
C LEU A 400 6.17 23.31 4.04
N ALA A 401 6.23 24.36 3.24
CA ALA A 401 7.48 25.06 2.94
C ALA A 401 8.04 25.74 4.21
N GLY A 402 7.21 26.48 4.92
CA GLY A 402 7.57 27.08 6.21
C GLY A 402 7.96 26.04 7.28
N ALA A 403 7.33 24.85 7.25
CA ALA A 403 7.69 23.76 8.16
C ALA A 403 9.08 23.20 7.85
N VAL A 404 9.41 23.04 6.57
CA VAL A 404 10.74 22.59 6.14
C VAL A 404 11.81 23.63 6.52
N ASP A 405 11.55 24.93 6.31
CA ASP A 405 12.49 26.00 6.68
C ASP A 405 12.75 26.03 8.19
N GLN A 406 11.70 25.91 9.02
CA GLN A 406 11.85 25.81 10.48
C GLN A 406 12.65 24.56 10.87
N ALA A 407 12.34 23.41 10.25
CA ALA A 407 13.03 22.16 10.53
C ALA A 407 14.52 22.22 10.16
N VAL A 408 14.86 22.82 9.02
CA VAL A 408 16.26 23.02 8.59
C VAL A 408 17.01 23.88 9.59
N GLY A 409 16.42 25.00 10.04
CA GLY A 409 17.03 25.91 10.99
C GLY A 409 17.24 25.32 12.38
N SER A 410 16.50 24.27 12.73
CA SER A 410 16.48 23.69 14.09
C SER A 410 17.11 22.30 14.19
N THR A 411 17.32 21.58 13.08
CA THR A 411 17.89 20.23 13.08
C THR A 411 19.42 20.31 13.03
N PRO A 412 20.14 19.76 14.01
CA PRO A 412 21.61 19.77 14.00
C PRO A 412 22.19 18.84 12.94
N THR A 413 23.43 19.05 12.55
CA THR A 413 24.20 18.16 11.66
C THR A 413 24.15 16.72 12.18
N GLY A 414 24.00 15.74 11.28
CA GLY A 414 23.76 14.34 11.61
C GLY A 414 22.28 14.01 11.88
N GLY A 415 21.42 15.05 11.95
CA GLY A 415 19.99 14.89 12.24
C GLY A 415 19.16 14.48 11.02
N VAL A 416 17.86 14.37 11.27
CA VAL A 416 16.83 13.96 10.29
C VAL A 416 15.67 14.95 10.33
N VAL A 417 15.27 15.47 9.18
CA VAL A 417 13.98 16.12 8.96
C VAL A 417 13.04 15.06 8.37
N LEU A 418 12.05 14.63 9.16
CA LEU A 418 11.10 13.61 8.78
C LEU A 418 9.72 14.24 8.53
N PHE A 419 9.24 14.19 7.29
CA PHE A 419 7.85 14.51 6.97
C PHE A 419 6.99 13.25 7.07
N SER A 420 6.30 13.08 8.19
CA SER A 420 5.39 11.95 8.44
C SER A 420 4.10 12.48 9.08
N PRO A 421 3.06 12.77 8.26
CA PRO A 421 1.92 13.59 8.65
C PRO A 421 1.10 13.11 9.84
N ALA A 422 1.10 11.82 10.16
CA ALA A 422 0.24 11.16 11.15
C ALA A 422 -1.28 11.29 10.88
N ALA A 423 -1.65 11.89 9.75
CA ALA A 423 -3.03 12.16 9.35
C ALA A 423 -3.18 12.11 7.83
N PRO A 424 -4.39 11.84 7.30
CA PRO A 424 -4.63 11.88 5.86
C PRO A 424 -4.44 13.27 5.27
N THR A 425 -4.24 13.35 3.95
CA THR A 425 -4.23 14.62 3.23
C THR A 425 -5.58 15.32 3.36
N PRO A 426 -5.63 16.64 3.65
CA PRO A 426 -6.86 17.40 3.66
C PRO A 426 -7.59 17.36 2.32
N PRO A 427 -8.94 17.48 2.29
CA PRO A 427 -9.69 17.67 1.06
C PRO A 427 -9.13 18.84 0.23
N GLY A 428 -8.99 18.66 -1.08
CA GLY A 428 -8.39 19.67 -1.96
C GLY A 428 -6.86 19.73 -1.96
N GLY A 429 -6.17 18.99 -1.09
CA GLY A 429 -4.71 18.99 -0.98
C GLY A 429 -3.97 18.11 -2.00
N GLY A 430 -4.59 17.67 -3.08
CA GLY A 430 -3.94 16.92 -4.17
C GLY A 430 -3.49 15.49 -3.82
N GLY A 431 -3.78 15.03 -2.60
CA GLY A 431 -3.38 13.72 -2.09
C GLY A 431 -1.93 13.67 -1.57
N TYR A 432 -1.54 12.51 -1.04
CA TYR A 432 -0.22 12.33 -0.44
C TYR A 432 0.93 12.52 -1.44
N ARG A 433 0.73 12.20 -2.73
CA ARG A 433 1.75 12.37 -3.77
C ARG A 433 2.08 13.85 -4.01
N GLU A 434 1.08 14.70 -3.96
CA GLU A 434 1.29 16.16 -4.07
C GLU A 434 2.05 16.69 -2.86
N ARG A 435 1.69 16.29 -1.65
CA ARG A 435 2.41 16.67 -0.42
C ARG A 435 3.86 16.17 -0.43
N SER A 436 4.10 14.95 -0.93
CA SER A 436 5.44 14.42 -1.16
C SER A 436 6.26 15.33 -2.08
N ARG A 437 5.70 15.71 -3.26
CA ARG A 437 6.36 16.64 -4.19
C ARG A 437 6.66 17.98 -3.54
N GLN A 438 5.71 18.54 -2.82
CA GLN A 438 5.88 19.81 -2.09
C GLN A 438 6.99 19.72 -1.05
N PHE A 439 7.07 18.62 -0.28
CA PHE A 439 8.15 18.39 0.68
C PHE A 439 9.51 18.28 0.00
N VAL A 440 9.61 17.46 -1.04
CA VAL A 440 10.86 17.25 -1.81
C VAL A 440 11.35 18.57 -2.42
N SER A 441 10.44 19.36 -2.99
CA SER A 441 10.74 20.68 -3.55
C SER A 441 11.17 21.69 -2.49
N ALA A 442 10.45 21.78 -1.36
CA ALA A 442 10.80 22.67 -0.25
C ALA A 442 12.14 22.29 0.39
N ALA A 443 12.47 21.01 0.46
CA ALA A 443 13.76 20.51 0.93
C ALA A 443 14.92 20.83 -0.04
N GLY A 444 14.62 21.35 -1.25
CA GLY A 444 15.61 21.73 -2.25
C GLY A 444 16.13 20.57 -3.10
N PHE A 445 15.40 19.45 -3.13
CA PHE A 445 15.68 18.33 -4.03
C PHE A 445 14.73 18.40 -5.23
N GLY A 446 15.28 18.37 -6.45
CA GLY A 446 14.46 18.31 -7.67
C GLY A 446 13.71 16.98 -7.75
N GLU A 447 12.63 16.91 -8.55
CA GLU A 447 12.04 15.65 -8.92
C GLU A 447 13.13 14.76 -9.54
N THR A 448 13.57 13.75 -8.80
CA THR A 448 14.22 12.63 -9.46
C THR A 448 13.16 12.04 -10.37
N ALA A 449 13.38 12.16 -11.69
CA ALA A 449 12.53 11.54 -12.69
C ALA A 449 12.11 10.15 -12.17
N GLU A 450 10.80 9.93 -12.14
CA GLU A 450 10.27 8.61 -11.82
C GLU A 450 11.13 7.57 -12.54
N GLY A 451 11.72 6.63 -11.81
CA GLY A 451 12.37 5.46 -12.37
C GLY A 451 11.34 4.59 -13.08
N GLY A 452 10.71 5.15 -14.11
CA GLY A 452 10.05 4.46 -15.17
C GLY A 452 11.15 3.85 -16.03
N GLY A 453 11.55 2.62 -15.75
CA GLY A 453 12.31 1.82 -16.67
C GLY A 453 11.51 1.68 -17.96
N SER A 454 11.65 2.66 -18.85
CA SER A 454 11.33 2.49 -20.26
C SER A 454 12.37 1.50 -20.79
N MET A 455 11.99 0.23 -20.88
CA MET A 455 12.69 -0.72 -21.71
C MET A 455 12.68 -0.19 -23.15
N SER A 456 13.80 0.35 -23.58
CA SER A 456 14.05 0.61 -24.99
C SER A 456 13.93 -0.71 -25.73
N THR A 457 12.91 -0.84 -26.55
CA THR A 457 12.87 -1.84 -27.61
C THR A 457 13.95 -1.49 -28.63
N SER A 458 15.12 -2.11 -28.54
CA SER A 458 16.08 -2.13 -29.63
C SER A 458 15.44 -2.84 -30.82
N ARG A 459 15.03 -2.06 -31.81
CA ARG A 459 14.76 -2.55 -33.16
C ARG A 459 16.09 -3.08 -33.70
N GLY A 460 16.24 -4.39 -33.74
CA GLY A 460 17.23 -5.03 -34.57
C GLY A 460 16.89 -4.78 -36.02
N GLY A 461 17.77 -4.08 -36.75
CA GLY A 461 17.69 -3.97 -38.17
C GLY A 461 18.11 -5.28 -38.81
N GLU A 462 17.41 -5.63 -39.87
CA GLU A 462 17.82 -6.61 -40.86
C GLU A 462 19.01 -6.13 -41.72
N PRO A 463 19.68 -7.09 -42.38
CA PRO A 463 19.46 -7.19 -43.83
C PRO A 463 18.75 -8.45 -44.23
#